data_04d9f3c428bd337b8481e81536d0512f
#
_entry.id   04d9f3c428bd337b8481e81536d0512f
#
_cell.length_a   1.000
_cell.length_b   1.000
_cell.length_c   1.000
_cell.angle_alpha   90.00
_cell.angle_beta   90.00
_cell.angle_gamma   90.00
#
_symmetry.space_group_name_H-M   'P 1'
#
loop_
_entity.id
_entity.type
_entity.pdbx_description
1 polymer ?
#
loop_
_entity_poly.entity_id
_entity_poly.type
_entity_poly.pdbx_seq_one_letter_code
_entity_poly.pdbx_strand_id
1 'polypeptide(L)'
;MKVLMIINGPAYGSDETYNAVRLAAALAKREEATVRVFLMGDAVTVAMRNQKTPDGYYALDRMIGTVPRKGGEILCCGTCMDARGVADDMLVDNAERSTMDALATLTLDADKVLVF
;
A
#
# COMPACT_ATOMS: atom_id res chain seq x y z
N MET A 1 -12.32 -10.02 -9.48
CA MET A 1 -12.11 -8.63 -9.93
C MET A 1 -10.78 -8.12 -9.41
N LYS A 2 -9.97 -7.59 -10.28
CA LYS A 2 -8.65 -7.05 -9.93
C LYS A 2 -8.76 -5.55 -9.68
N VAL A 3 -8.45 -5.12 -8.46
CA VAL A 3 -8.49 -3.71 -8.07
C VAL A 3 -7.06 -3.25 -7.78
N LEU A 4 -6.61 -2.23 -8.50
CA LEU A 4 -5.34 -1.57 -8.26
C LEU A 4 -5.60 -0.25 -7.53
N MET A 5 -4.96 -0.08 -6.40
CA MET A 5 -5.03 1.16 -5.62
C MET A 5 -3.66 1.82 -5.61
N ILE A 6 -3.59 3.04 -6.09
CA ILE A 6 -2.36 3.85 -6.10
C ILE A 6 -2.49 4.92 -5.03
N ILE A 7 -1.57 4.93 -4.06
CA ILE A 7 -1.60 5.84 -2.92
C ILE A 7 -0.36 6.72 -2.97
N ASN A 8 -0.53 8.03 -2.87
CA ASN A 8 0.54 9.02 -2.99
C ASN A 8 0.90 9.74 -1.69
N GLY A 9 -0.01 9.81 -0.74
CA GLY A 9 0.18 10.57 0.50
C GLY A 9 0.93 9.79 1.59
N PRO A 10 1.55 10.51 2.55
CA PRO A 10 2.31 9.90 3.64
C PRO A 10 1.42 9.09 4.59
N ALA A 11 2.05 8.29 5.43
CA ALA A 11 1.37 7.42 6.40
C ALA A 11 0.44 8.19 7.34
N TYR A 12 0.84 9.38 7.74
CA TYR A 12 0.10 10.20 8.72
C TYR A 12 -0.01 11.63 8.23
N GLY A 13 -1.03 12.35 8.71
CA GLY A 13 -1.29 13.73 8.33
C GLY A 13 -2.18 13.88 7.10
N SER A 14 -2.74 12.78 6.59
CA SER A 14 -3.63 12.79 5.42
C SER A 14 -4.79 11.83 5.62
N ASP A 15 -6.00 12.36 5.58
CA ASP A 15 -7.21 11.54 5.62
C ASP A 15 -7.34 10.67 4.36
N GLU A 16 -6.87 11.17 3.22
CA GLU A 16 -6.92 10.42 1.96
C GLU A 16 -6.15 9.11 2.05
N THR A 17 -4.93 9.13 2.58
CA THR A 17 -4.10 7.95 2.78
C THR A 17 -4.75 6.97 3.76
N TYR A 18 -5.24 7.48 4.89
CA TYR A 18 -5.93 6.66 5.88
C TYR A 18 -7.16 5.98 5.27
N ASN A 19 -7.98 6.73 4.55
CA ASN A 19 -9.18 6.18 3.92
C ASN A 19 -8.85 5.19 2.80
N ALA A 20 -7.80 5.44 2.04
CA ALA A 20 -7.32 4.49 1.02
C ALA A 20 -6.92 3.15 1.64
N VAL A 21 -6.17 3.17 2.74
CA VAL A 21 -5.76 1.96 3.46
C VAL A 21 -6.98 1.23 4.04
N ARG A 22 -7.95 1.97 4.59
CA ARG A 22 -9.21 1.39 5.07
C ARG A 22 -9.95 0.68 3.95
N LEU A 23 -10.07 1.31 2.80
CA LEU A 23 -10.74 0.70 1.65
C LEU A 23 -9.99 -0.54 1.16
N ALA A 24 -8.67 -0.47 1.09
CA ALA A 24 -7.85 -1.63 0.71
C ALA A 24 -8.07 -2.81 1.66
N ALA A 25 -8.07 -2.55 2.97
CA ALA A 25 -8.31 -3.58 3.98
C ALA A 25 -9.73 -4.17 3.88
N ALA A 26 -10.73 -3.33 3.60
CA ALA A 26 -12.11 -3.77 3.43
C ALA A 26 -12.28 -4.64 2.18
N LEU A 27 -11.67 -4.22 1.06
CA LEU A 27 -11.71 -4.98 -0.19
C LEU A 27 -10.95 -6.31 -0.07
N ALA A 28 -9.84 -6.33 0.68
CA ALA A 28 -9.04 -7.55 0.86
C ALA A 28 -9.82 -8.67 1.58
N LYS A 29 -10.89 -8.33 2.28
CA LYS A 29 -11.77 -9.32 2.95
C LYS A 29 -12.83 -9.90 2.02
N ARG A 30 -13.01 -9.32 0.83
CA ARG A 30 -14.07 -9.73 -0.10
C ARG A 30 -13.58 -10.81 -1.04
N GLU A 31 -14.40 -11.83 -1.23
CA GLU A 31 -14.09 -12.93 -2.15
C GLU A 31 -14.03 -12.48 -3.62
N GLU A 32 -14.78 -11.43 -3.95
CA GLU A 32 -14.90 -10.92 -5.30
C GLU A 32 -13.68 -10.12 -5.76
N ALA A 33 -12.77 -9.73 -4.84
CA ALA A 33 -11.69 -8.80 -5.14
C ALA A 33 -10.31 -9.38 -4.87
N THR A 34 -9.39 -9.13 -5.79
CA THR A 34 -7.94 -9.26 -5.56
C THR A 34 -7.38 -7.84 -5.56
N VAL A 35 -6.79 -7.43 -4.44
CA VAL A 35 -6.35 -6.06 -4.22
C VAL A 35 -4.84 -5.96 -4.34
N ARG A 36 -4.38 -5.04 -5.18
CA ARG A 36 -2.97 -4.65 -5.25
C ARG A 36 -2.88 -3.19 -4.87
N VAL A 37 -2.03 -2.90 -3.89
CA VAL A 37 -1.77 -1.54 -3.45
C VAL A 37 -0.37 -1.14 -3.90
N PHE A 38 -0.26 -0.05 -4.66
CA PHE A 38 1.02 0.51 -5.09
C PHE A 38 1.25 1.83 -4.37
N LEU A 39 2.32 1.87 -3.56
CA LEU A 39 2.67 3.03 -2.75
C LEU A 39 3.72 3.88 -3.47
N MET A 40 3.35 5.11 -3.80
CA MET A 40 4.15 6.08 -4.54
C MET A 40 4.58 7.23 -3.63
N GLY A 41 5.72 7.82 -3.92
CA GLY A 41 6.16 9.02 -3.21
C GLY A 41 6.21 8.81 -1.70
N ASP A 42 5.64 9.75 -0.95
CA ASP A 42 5.60 9.67 0.51
C ASP A 42 4.80 8.48 1.03
N ALA A 43 3.95 7.87 0.21
CA ALA A 43 3.13 6.74 0.62
C ALA A 43 3.96 5.48 0.91
N VAL A 44 5.22 5.40 0.48
CA VAL A 44 6.10 4.29 0.87
C VAL A 44 6.25 4.20 2.40
N THR A 45 6.04 5.30 3.11
CA THR A 45 6.06 5.32 4.58
C THR A 45 4.94 4.50 5.20
N VAL A 46 3.84 4.27 4.49
CA VAL A 46 2.73 3.43 4.97
C VAL A 46 3.19 2.00 5.25
N ALA A 47 4.08 1.47 4.42
CA ALA A 47 4.58 0.10 4.54
C ALA A 47 5.81 -0.02 5.45
N MET A 48 6.27 1.05 6.06
CA MET A 48 7.40 0.97 7.00
C MET A 48 6.95 0.30 8.30
N ARG A 49 7.74 -0.69 8.75
CA ARG A 49 7.45 -1.41 9.99
C ARG A 49 7.72 -0.56 11.24
N ASN A 50 7.28 -1.05 12.38
CA ASN A 50 7.56 -0.46 13.70
C ASN A 50 6.90 0.92 13.94
N GLN A 51 5.79 1.20 13.27
CA GLN A 51 5.02 2.39 13.57
C GLN A 51 4.40 2.27 14.97
N LYS A 52 4.51 3.35 15.74
CA LYS A 52 3.95 3.41 17.10
C LYS A 52 2.98 4.57 17.19
N THR A 53 1.75 4.26 17.50
CA THR A 53 0.69 5.26 17.71
C THR A 53 0.18 5.17 19.14
N PRO A 54 -0.36 6.26 19.71
CA PRO A 54 -0.99 6.21 21.03
C PRO A 54 -2.12 5.18 21.08
N ASP A 55 -2.40 4.68 22.28
CA ASP A 55 -3.50 3.73 22.49
C ASP A 55 -4.83 4.29 21.97
N GLY A 56 -5.59 3.46 21.28
CA GLY A 56 -6.86 3.85 20.67
C GLY A 56 -6.72 4.47 19.28
N TYR A 57 -5.49 4.69 18.80
CA TYR A 57 -5.24 5.17 17.44
C TYR A 57 -4.83 3.99 16.54
N TYR A 58 -5.04 4.17 15.24
CA TYR A 58 -4.69 3.17 14.24
C TYR A 58 -3.21 3.26 13.86
N ALA A 59 -2.60 2.12 13.54
CA ALA A 59 -1.27 2.03 12.95
C ALA A 59 -1.40 1.55 11.50
N LEU A 60 -0.93 2.35 10.55
CA LEU A 60 -1.12 2.07 9.12
C LEU A 60 -0.32 0.88 8.64
N ASP A 61 0.84 0.59 9.22
CA ASP A 61 1.63 -0.59 8.89
C ASP A 61 0.86 -1.89 9.19
N ARG A 62 0.10 -1.92 10.27
CA ARG A 62 -0.75 -3.07 10.61
C ARG A 62 -1.96 -3.18 9.69
N MET A 63 -2.56 -2.04 9.37
CA MET A 63 -3.72 -2.00 8.49
C MET A 63 -3.37 -2.47 7.08
N ILE A 64 -2.29 -1.95 6.50
CA ILE A 64 -1.86 -2.35 5.16
C ILE A 64 -1.43 -3.82 5.13
N GLY A 65 -0.88 -4.32 6.22
CA GLY A 65 -0.46 -5.72 6.36
C GLY A 65 -1.58 -6.75 6.20
N THR A 66 -2.83 -6.31 6.18
CA THR A 66 -3.98 -7.21 5.94
C THR A 66 -4.26 -7.42 4.45
N VAL A 67 -3.70 -6.58 3.57
CA VAL A 67 -3.96 -6.62 2.12
C VAL A 67 -3.45 -7.91 1.44
N PRO A 68 -2.29 -8.50 1.81
CA PRO A 68 -1.79 -9.70 1.13
C PRO A 68 -2.63 -10.96 1.30
N ARG A 69 -3.75 -10.86 1.96
CA ARG A 69 -4.70 -11.99 2.06
C ARG A 69 -5.30 -12.28 0.68
N LYS A 70 -5.52 -13.56 0.39
CA LYS A 70 -6.21 -14.00 -0.85
C LYS A 70 -5.57 -13.48 -2.14
N GLY A 71 -4.24 -13.46 -2.17
CA GLY A 71 -3.49 -13.08 -3.37
C GLY A 71 -3.30 -11.58 -3.57
N GLY A 72 -3.63 -10.75 -2.57
CA GLY A 72 -3.33 -9.32 -2.61
C GLY A 72 -1.84 -9.03 -2.49
N GLU A 73 -1.42 -7.85 -2.92
CA GLU A 73 -0.02 -7.43 -2.93
C GLU A 73 0.13 -6.01 -2.42
N ILE A 74 1.24 -5.76 -1.72
CA ILE A 74 1.70 -4.42 -1.33
C ILE A 74 2.99 -4.15 -2.07
N LEU A 75 2.99 -3.17 -2.96
CA LEU A 75 4.12 -2.82 -3.81
C LEU A 75 4.55 -1.39 -3.52
N CYS A 76 5.86 -1.17 -3.39
CA CYS A 76 6.43 0.12 -3.04
C CYS A 76 7.35 0.61 -4.15
N CYS A 77 7.16 1.85 -4.59
CA CYS A 77 8.02 2.49 -5.58
C CYS A 77 9.48 2.50 -5.10
N GLY A 78 10.36 1.79 -5.81
CA GLY A 78 11.76 1.66 -5.41
C GLY A 78 12.52 2.97 -5.43
N THR A 79 12.35 3.80 -6.47
CA THR A 79 12.99 5.11 -6.54
C THR A 79 12.47 6.07 -5.47
N CYS A 80 11.20 5.96 -5.11
CA CYS A 80 10.61 6.73 -4.02
C CYS A 80 11.21 6.30 -2.67
N MET A 81 11.45 5.01 -2.47
CA MET A 81 12.13 4.48 -1.30
C MET A 81 13.56 5.01 -1.20
N ASP A 82 14.32 4.91 -2.29
CA ASP A 82 15.72 5.35 -2.32
C ASP A 82 15.84 6.83 -2.00
N ALA A 83 14.98 7.67 -2.57
CA ALA A 83 14.98 9.11 -2.31
C ALA A 83 14.72 9.46 -0.84
N ARG A 84 14.10 8.57 -0.08
CA ARG A 84 13.73 8.76 1.34
C ARG A 84 14.57 7.94 2.30
N GLY A 85 15.59 7.23 1.80
CA GLY A 85 16.44 6.39 2.63
C GLY A 85 15.72 5.17 3.20
N VAL A 86 14.67 4.69 2.53
CA VAL A 86 13.92 3.52 2.97
C VAL A 86 14.52 2.27 2.32
N ALA A 87 15.07 1.38 3.15
CA ALA A 87 15.63 0.11 2.71
C ALA A 87 14.57 -0.99 2.75
N ASP A 88 14.81 -2.07 2.01
CA ASP A 88 13.85 -3.18 1.90
C ASP A 88 13.52 -3.83 3.24
N ASP A 89 14.50 -3.92 4.15
CA ASP A 89 14.30 -4.49 5.48
C ASP A 89 13.49 -3.61 6.43
N MET A 90 13.22 -2.36 6.04
CA MET A 90 12.34 -1.46 6.78
C MET A 90 10.87 -1.68 6.47
N LEU A 91 10.54 -2.47 5.46
CA LEU A 91 9.16 -2.72 5.06
C LEU A 91 8.51 -3.80 5.91
N VAL A 92 7.18 -3.71 6.06
CA VAL A 92 6.38 -4.78 6.67
C VAL A 92 6.52 -6.07 5.86
N ASP A 93 6.22 -7.19 6.49
CA ASP A 93 6.22 -8.48 5.80
C ASP A 93 5.27 -8.46 4.61
N ASN A 94 5.68 -9.08 3.52
CA ASN A 94 4.92 -9.19 2.27
C ASN A 94 4.76 -7.86 1.50
N ALA A 95 5.42 -6.78 1.91
CA ALA A 95 5.56 -5.59 1.08
C ALA A 95 6.86 -5.69 0.28
N GLU A 96 6.81 -5.32 -0.98
CA GLU A 96 7.92 -5.49 -1.90
C GLU A 96 8.26 -4.18 -2.62
N ARG A 97 9.57 -3.98 -2.86
CA ARG A 97 10.05 -2.95 -3.77
C ARG A 97 9.59 -3.26 -5.19
N SER A 98 9.14 -2.25 -5.91
CA SER A 98 8.65 -2.40 -7.27
C SER A 98 9.10 -1.26 -8.18
N THR A 99 8.62 -1.25 -9.41
CA THR A 99 9.05 -0.34 -10.47
C THR A 99 7.87 0.28 -11.20
N MET A 100 8.15 1.35 -11.93
CA MET A 100 7.13 1.98 -12.78
C MET A 100 6.66 1.03 -13.88
N ASP A 101 7.54 0.20 -14.44
CA ASP A 101 7.15 -0.80 -15.45
C ASP A 101 6.17 -1.81 -14.86
N ALA A 102 6.40 -2.26 -13.63
CA ALA A 102 5.47 -3.14 -12.94
C ALA A 102 4.12 -2.45 -12.72
N LEU A 103 4.12 -1.18 -12.32
CA LEU A 103 2.90 -0.40 -12.15
C LEU A 103 2.13 -0.28 -13.47
N ALA A 104 2.82 -0.03 -14.56
CA ALA A 104 2.20 0.04 -15.88
C ALA A 104 1.51 -1.28 -16.24
N THR A 105 2.18 -2.40 -16.03
CA THR A 105 1.61 -3.73 -16.26
C THR A 105 0.37 -3.97 -15.40
N LEU A 106 0.45 -3.63 -14.11
CA LEU A 106 -0.68 -3.79 -13.17
C LEU A 106 -1.86 -2.91 -13.57
N THR A 107 -1.58 -1.70 -14.06
CA THR A 107 -2.62 -0.76 -14.50
C THR A 107 -3.39 -1.31 -15.69
N LEU A 108 -2.69 -1.91 -16.65
CA LEU A 108 -3.33 -2.51 -17.83
C LEU A 108 -4.10 -3.79 -17.49
N ASP A 109 -3.67 -4.52 -16.48
CA ASP A 109 -4.29 -5.78 -16.04
C ASP A 109 -5.50 -5.54 -15.11
N ALA A 110 -5.61 -4.40 -14.47
CA ALA A 110 -6.64 -4.13 -13.48
C ALA A 110 -8.02 -3.91 -14.11
N ASP A 111 -9.05 -4.40 -13.44
CA ASP A 111 -10.43 -4.08 -13.78
C ASP A 111 -10.82 -2.69 -13.30
N LYS A 112 -10.31 -2.28 -12.14
CA LYS A 112 -10.50 -0.95 -11.55
C LYS A 112 -9.19 -0.40 -11.06
N VAL A 113 -8.97 0.89 -11.31
CA VAL A 113 -7.81 1.64 -10.79
C VAL A 113 -8.33 2.80 -9.97
N LEU A 114 -7.94 2.85 -8.70
CA LEU A 114 -8.31 3.91 -7.77
C LEU A 114 -7.05 4.64 -7.33
N VAL A 115 -7.05 5.96 -7.43
CA VAL A 115 -5.90 6.80 -7.09
C VAL A 115 -6.27 7.73 -5.95
N PHE A 116 -5.42 7.72 -4.93
CA PHE A 116 -5.57 8.56 -3.74
C PHE A 116 -4.35 9.44 -3.54
#